data_93b97eba729071eb1c5f9a2cd6b29cdc
#
_entry.id   93b97eba729071eb1c5f9a2cd6b29cdc
#
_cell.length_a   1.000
_cell.length_b   1.000
_cell.length_c   1.000
_cell.angle_alpha   90.00
_cell.angle_beta   90.00
_cell.angle_gamma   90.00
#
_symmetry.space_group_name_H-M   'P 1'
#
loop_
_entity.id
_entity.type
_entity.pdbx_description
1 polymer ?
#
loop_
_entity_poly.entity_id
_entity_poly.type
_entity_poly.pdbx_seq_one_letter_code
_entity_poly.pdbx_strand_id
1 'polypeptide(L)'
;MLLHHTFEHTAARLPHKRAISREGVATSYGDIAARVEGIAAALREAGVQRGERVALFLDNCVEMVAAIYAVLKIGAVFMPVNTLTKADKLAYILNDAEACALLTQQELAETARAALSASPSVRTCWMCTAYTQGRPDPGAPDPRERPFPPPAASGAASGDPPVLIDQDLAAIIYTSGSTGDAKGVMLTHLNMLTALRSVRSYLGLRESDVIVCALPLAFDYGLYQILMAFSLGATVQLERSFTFPIKVLERMVSERATVFPGVPTMFTLLTQIETLRDYDLSALRLITNTAAALSESQIKQIRALFPQATLYSMYGLTECKRVTYLPPEQLDIRPTSVGRGMPNEEVWLVDEAGNRLPNGSTGELVIRGSHVMRGYWRKPAQTAERLRPGPIPGEMVLYSGDLFRTDAEGWLYFVARKDDIIKTRGEKVSPREVENVLYGIDGVLEAAVIGVDDELLGQAVKAFVVRQPGSTLTEREVIKHCLAHIENFMAPKTVEFVDALPRTDTGKIKKTGLR
;
A
#
# COMPACT_ATOMS: atom_id res chain seq x y z
N MET A 1 19.21 -14.73 -6.25
CA MET A 1 19.14 -13.95 -4.98
C MET A 1 17.70 -13.96 -4.51
N LEU A 2 17.46 -14.26 -3.22
CA LEU A 2 16.12 -14.25 -2.63
C LEU A 2 15.88 -12.96 -1.85
N LEU A 3 14.62 -12.64 -1.54
CA LEU A 3 14.26 -11.37 -0.91
C LEU A 3 14.92 -11.20 0.47
N HIS A 4 14.95 -12.26 1.30
CA HIS A 4 15.59 -12.22 2.63
C HIS A 4 17.11 -12.05 2.55
N HIS A 5 17.77 -12.52 1.51
CA HIS A 5 19.22 -12.34 1.34
C HIS A 5 19.61 -10.85 1.29
N THR A 6 18.71 -9.95 0.83
CA THR A 6 18.99 -8.51 0.82
C THR A 6 19.18 -7.94 2.22
N PHE A 7 18.38 -8.43 3.18
CA PHE A 7 18.50 -8.09 4.59
C PHE A 7 19.71 -8.78 5.24
N GLU A 8 19.89 -10.08 5.00
CA GLU A 8 20.99 -10.87 5.60
C GLU A 8 22.36 -10.28 5.25
N HIS A 9 22.57 -9.93 3.97
CA HIS A 9 23.80 -9.26 3.53
C HIS A 9 24.01 -7.92 4.25
N THR A 10 22.95 -7.15 4.44
CA THR A 10 23.02 -5.88 5.16
C THR A 10 23.29 -6.08 6.63
N ALA A 11 22.63 -7.02 7.29
CA ALA A 11 22.81 -7.31 8.71
C ALA A 11 24.24 -7.84 9.01
N ALA A 12 24.79 -8.65 8.11
CA ALA A 12 26.17 -9.12 8.20
C ALA A 12 27.18 -7.98 8.04
N ARG A 13 26.91 -7.01 7.15
CA ARG A 13 27.79 -5.86 6.88
C ARG A 13 27.70 -4.77 7.95
N LEU A 14 26.51 -4.56 8.51
CA LEU A 14 26.19 -3.44 9.41
C LEU A 14 25.48 -3.90 10.69
N PRO A 15 26.00 -4.90 11.43
CA PRO A 15 25.27 -5.50 12.55
C PRO A 15 24.91 -4.51 13.67
N HIS A 16 25.77 -3.52 13.93
CA HIS A 16 25.57 -2.53 14.99
C HIS A 16 24.84 -1.27 14.54
N LYS A 17 24.58 -1.13 13.23
CA LYS A 17 23.84 0.03 12.72
C LYS A 17 22.37 -0.07 13.11
N ARG A 18 21.79 1.07 13.49
CA ARG A 18 20.36 1.20 13.74
C ARG A 18 19.57 0.86 12.46
N ALA A 19 18.73 -0.15 12.55
CA ALA A 19 17.82 -0.58 11.48
C ALA A 19 16.44 0.06 11.66
N ILE A 20 15.92 0.04 12.88
CA ILE A 20 14.61 0.59 13.25
C ILE A 20 14.78 1.55 14.43
N SER A 21 14.08 2.68 14.36
CA SER A 21 13.75 3.53 15.52
C SER A 21 12.24 3.48 15.71
N ARG A 22 11.79 3.10 16.90
CA ARG A 22 10.38 3.06 17.27
C ARG A 22 10.19 3.66 18.65
N GLU A 23 9.38 4.72 18.75
CA GLU A 23 9.12 5.43 20.03
C GLU A 23 10.42 5.83 20.77
N GLY A 24 11.46 6.18 20.00
CA GLY A 24 12.77 6.52 20.55
C GLY A 24 13.66 5.33 20.91
N VAL A 25 13.17 4.10 20.78
CA VAL A 25 13.96 2.89 21.01
C VAL A 25 14.61 2.44 19.71
N ALA A 26 15.93 2.32 19.72
CA ALA A 26 16.71 1.86 18.60
C ALA A 26 16.85 0.33 18.62
N THR A 27 16.66 -0.31 17.45
CA THR A 27 16.95 -1.73 17.22
C THR A 27 17.95 -1.84 16.09
N SER A 28 19.07 -2.52 16.30
CA SER A 28 20.12 -2.67 15.31
C SER A 28 19.77 -3.75 14.26
N TYR A 29 20.51 -3.77 13.16
CA TYR A 29 20.41 -4.86 12.16
C TYR A 29 20.74 -6.22 12.77
N GLY A 30 21.70 -6.30 13.69
CA GLY A 30 22.05 -7.52 14.41
C GLY A 30 20.93 -8.00 15.34
N ASP A 31 20.26 -7.07 16.05
CA ASP A 31 19.10 -7.41 16.90
C ASP A 31 17.93 -7.95 16.08
N ILE A 32 17.68 -7.35 14.91
CA ILE A 32 16.65 -7.87 13.99
C ILE A 32 17.05 -9.26 13.47
N ALA A 33 18.32 -9.48 13.12
CA ALA A 33 18.80 -10.79 12.66
C ALA A 33 18.63 -11.86 13.74
N ALA A 34 18.94 -11.55 15.00
CA ALA A 34 18.74 -12.49 16.12
C ALA A 34 17.25 -12.84 16.30
N ARG A 35 16.34 -11.87 16.15
CA ARG A 35 14.88 -12.12 16.19
C ARG A 35 14.43 -12.98 15.01
N VAL A 36 14.92 -12.71 13.80
CA VAL A 36 14.65 -13.51 12.59
C VAL A 36 15.03 -14.96 12.82
N GLU A 37 16.22 -15.23 13.37
CA GLU A 37 16.67 -16.60 13.66
C GLU A 37 15.79 -17.28 14.71
N GLY A 38 15.41 -16.59 15.79
CA GLY A 38 14.53 -17.15 16.84
C GLY A 38 13.15 -17.53 16.29
N ILE A 39 12.55 -16.65 15.50
CA ILE A 39 11.24 -16.93 14.87
C ILE A 39 11.37 -18.06 13.83
N ALA A 40 12.42 -18.05 13.00
CA ALA A 40 12.65 -19.10 12.01
C ALA A 40 12.84 -20.48 12.65
N ALA A 41 13.55 -20.55 13.77
CA ALA A 41 13.72 -21.80 14.55
C ALA A 41 12.36 -22.29 15.08
N ALA A 42 11.55 -21.42 15.70
CA ALA A 42 10.23 -21.77 16.21
C ALA A 42 9.25 -22.24 15.10
N LEU A 43 9.29 -21.60 13.94
CA LEU A 43 8.49 -22.03 12.79
C LEU A 43 8.89 -23.43 12.29
N ARG A 44 10.20 -23.72 12.21
CA ARG A 44 10.69 -25.07 11.84
C ARG A 44 10.30 -26.11 12.88
N GLU A 45 10.46 -25.81 14.17
CA GLU A 45 10.06 -26.68 15.27
C GLU A 45 8.56 -26.99 15.25
N ALA A 46 7.73 -26.01 14.88
CA ALA A 46 6.30 -26.21 14.68
C ALA A 46 5.95 -26.95 13.38
N GLY A 47 6.95 -27.40 12.61
CA GLY A 47 6.79 -28.18 11.39
C GLY A 47 6.30 -27.37 10.19
N VAL A 48 6.52 -26.05 10.16
CA VAL A 48 6.20 -25.22 8.99
C VAL A 48 7.14 -25.59 7.84
N GLN A 49 6.56 -25.95 6.69
CA GLN A 49 7.28 -26.42 5.52
C GLN A 49 7.43 -25.32 4.46
N ARG A 50 8.37 -25.51 3.53
CA ARG A 50 8.50 -24.68 2.31
C ARG A 50 7.15 -24.56 1.58
N GLY A 51 6.81 -23.34 1.20
CA GLY A 51 5.58 -23.01 0.48
C GLY A 51 4.32 -22.95 1.35
N GLU A 52 4.37 -23.33 2.64
CA GLU A 52 3.24 -23.14 3.55
C GLU A 52 3.04 -21.65 3.88
N ARG A 53 1.80 -21.26 4.14
CA ARG A 53 1.41 -19.86 4.36
C ARG A 53 1.38 -19.56 5.85
N VAL A 54 2.05 -18.47 6.23
CA VAL A 54 2.11 -17.95 7.59
C VAL A 54 1.46 -16.58 7.62
N ALA A 55 0.36 -16.45 8.35
CA ALA A 55 -0.33 -15.18 8.50
C ALA A 55 0.34 -14.30 9.56
N LEU A 56 0.52 -13.02 9.23
CA LEU A 56 1.11 -12.00 10.10
C LEU A 56 0.04 -10.94 10.40
N PHE A 57 -0.62 -11.06 11.54
CA PHE A 57 -1.67 -10.18 12.00
C PHE A 57 -1.14 -9.31 13.15
N LEU A 58 -0.27 -8.36 12.78
CA LEU A 58 0.53 -7.53 13.68
C LEU A 58 0.50 -6.07 13.23
N ASP A 59 0.51 -5.15 14.17
CA ASP A 59 0.75 -3.73 13.90
C ASP A 59 2.18 -3.49 13.38
N ASN A 60 2.48 -2.25 13.01
CA ASN A 60 3.84 -1.84 12.68
C ASN A 60 4.75 -1.98 13.90
N CYS A 61 5.43 -3.09 14.05
CA CYS A 61 6.33 -3.40 15.15
C CYS A 61 7.56 -4.15 14.66
N VAL A 62 8.57 -4.25 15.53
CA VAL A 62 9.84 -4.95 15.24
C VAL A 62 9.58 -6.44 14.98
N GLU A 63 8.63 -7.02 15.72
CA GLU A 63 8.22 -8.42 15.61
C GLU A 63 7.63 -8.71 14.22
N MET A 64 6.81 -7.81 13.67
CA MET A 64 6.25 -7.92 12.31
C MET A 64 7.36 -7.94 11.27
N VAL A 65 8.33 -7.02 11.39
CA VAL A 65 9.48 -6.95 10.47
C VAL A 65 10.33 -8.21 10.55
N ALA A 66 10.65 -8.67 11.74
CA ALA A 66 11.44 -9.89 11.94
C ALA A 66 10.69 -11.14 11.41
N ALA A 67 9.37 -11.22 11.64
CA ALA A 67 8.53 -12.32 11.17
C ALA A 67 8.51 -12.43 9.64
N ILE A 68 8.44 -11.31 8.91
CA ILE A 68 8.50 -11.30 7.44
C ILE A 68 9.78 -12.02 6.96
N TYR A 69 10.94 -11.64 7.48
CA TYR A 69 12.21 -12.23 7.06
C TYR A 69 12.39 -13.66 7.55
N ALA A 70 11.87 -14.00 8.74
CA ALA A 70 11.92 -15.36 9.28
C ALA A 70 11.11 -16.35 8.43
N VAL A 71 9.91 -15.96 8.03
CA VAL A 71 9.05 -16.78 7.15
C VAL A 71 9.74 -16.99 5.79
N LEU A 72 10.29 -15.94 5.19
CA LEU A 72 11.05 -16.04 3.94
C LEU A 72 12.28 -16.93 4.07
N LYS A 73 12.99 -16.86 5.19
CA LYS A 73 14.23 -17.63 5.46
C LYS A 73 13.99 -19.14 5.48
N ILE A 74 12.85 -19.58 5.97
CA ILE A 74 12.48 -21.01 5.98
C ILE A 74 11.78 -21.46 4.69
N GLY A 75 11.63 -20.57 3.72
CA GLY A 75 10.96 -20.85 2.45
C GLY A 75 9.44 -20.91 2.52
N ALA A 76 8.85 -20.43 3.59
CA ALA A 76 7.40 -20.27 3.72
C ALA A 76 6.94 -18.93 3.08
N VAL A 77 5.63 -18.78 2.92
CA VAL A 77 4.99 -17.64 2.27
C VAL A 77 4.36 -16.75 3.34
N PHE A 78 4.82 -15.51 3.48
CA PHE A 78 4.21 -14.60 4.45
C PHE A 78 2.94 -13.95 3.90
N MET A 79 1.98 -13.76 4.79
CA MET A 79 0.70 -13.14 4.50
C MET A 79 0.47 -12.00 5.49
N PRO A 80 0.78 -10.76 5.13
CA PRO A 80 0.52 -9.63 6.01
C PRO A 80 -0.97 -9.31 5.99
N VAL A 81 -1.59 -9.29 7.17
CA VAL A 81 -3.01 -9.00 7.34
C VAL A 81 -3.17 -7.69 8.09
N ASN A 82 -4.04 -6.81 7.58
CA ASN A 82 -4.32 -5.54 8.23
C ASN A 82 -4.99 -5.74 9.59
N THR A 83 -4.50 -5.09 10.64
CA THR A 83 -4.99 -5.22 12.02
C THR A 83 -6.40 -4.68 12.24
N LEU A 84 -6.95 -3.92 11.29
CA LEU A 84 -8.35 -3.49 11.27
C LEU A 84 -9.31 -4.57 10.75
N THR A 85 -8.78 -5.70 10.25
CA THR A 85 -9.57 -6.82 9.76
C THR A 85 -10.36 -7.47 10.88
N LYS A 86 -11.66 -7.65 10.65
CA LYS A 86 -12.58 -8.29 11.60
C LYS A 86 -12.44 -9.82 11.58
N ALA A 87 -12.91 -10.48 12.63
CA ALA A 87 -12.74 -11.92 12.84
C ALA A 87 -13.21 -12.79 11.66
N ASP A 88 -14.40 -12.52 11.10
CA ASP A 88 -14.93 -13.31 9.98
C ASP A 88 -14.07 -13.19 8.72
N LYS A 89 -13.61 -11.97 8.42
CA LYS A 89 -12.71 -11.73 7.28
C LYS A 89 -11.33 -12.33 7.53
N LEU A 90 -10.82 -12.28 8.76
CA LEU A 90 -9.56 -12.94 9.12
C LEU A 90 -9.70 -14.47 8.96
N ALA A 91 -10.78 -15.06 9.47
CA ALA A 91 -11.07 -16.48 9.29
C ALA A 91 -11.17 -16.87 7.81
N TYR A 92 -11.84 -16.04 6.99
CA TYR A 92 -11.87 -16.26 5.53
C TYR A 92 -10.46 -16.28 4.94
N ILE A 93 -9.60 -15.31 5.26
CA ILE A 93 -8.23 -15.22 4.74
C ILE A 93 -7.41 -16.45 5.17
N LEU A 94 -7.50 -16.85 6.44
CA LEU A 94 -6.78 -18.01 6.97
C LEU A 94 -7.20 -19.31 6.26
N ASN A 95 -8.48 -19.49 6.02
CA ASN A 95 -9.03 -20.69 5.37
C ASN A 95 -8.78 -20.69 3.85
N ASP A 96 -9.00 -19.57 3.15
CA ASP A 96 -8.77 -19.47 1.70
C ASP A 96 -7.30 -19.75 1.37
N ALA A 97 -6.39 -19.22 2.18
CA ALA A 97 -4.96 -19.46 2.03
C ALA A 97 -4.49 -20.80 2.61
N GLU A 98 -5.31 -21.51 3.37
CA GLU A 98 -4.88 -22.67 4.16
C GLU A 98 -3.64 -22.33 5.01
N ALA A 99 -3.72 -21.23 5.75
CA ALA A 99 -2.63 -20.78 6.60
C ALA A 99 -2.33 -21.83 7.69
N CYS A 100 -1.05 -22.20 7.82
CA CYS A 100 -0.64 -23.22 8.81
C CYS A 100 -0.29 -22.61 10.17
N ALA A 101 0.03 -21.31 10.20
CA ALA A 101 0.45 -20.60 11.39
C ALA A 101 -0.04 -19.15 11.37
N LEU A 102 -0.24 -18.60 12.57
CA LEU A 102 -0.59 -17.19 12.79
C LEU A 102 0.40 -16.57 13.77
N LEU A 103 0.97 -15.42 13.42
CA LEU A 103 1.70 -14.56 14.34
C LEU A 103 0.85 -13.32 14.59
N THR A 104 0.59 -13.01 15.87
CA THR A 104 -0.29 -11.91 16.26
C THR A 104 0.20 -11.26 17.57
N GLN A 105 -0.58 -10.34 18.11
CA GLN A 105 -0.29 -9.58 19.32
C GLN A 105 -1.46 -9.57 20.29
N GLN A 106 -1.18 -9.34 21.57
CA GLN A 106 -2.20 -9.41 22.63
C GLN A 106 -3.36 -8.42 22.43
N GLU A 107 -3.09 -7.25 21.87
CA GLU A 107 -4.11 -6.24 21.59
C GLU A 107 -5.15 -6.69 20.55
N LEU A 108 -4.82 -7.74 19.78
CA LEU A 108 -5.66 -8.34 18.75
C LEU A 108 -6.19 -9.74 19.13
N ALA A 109 -5.95 -10.17 20.38
CA ALA A 109 -6.23 -11.55 20.85
C ALA A 109 -7.69 -11.95 20.64
N GLU A 110 -8.66 -11.09 20.96
CA GLU A 110 -10.08 -11.36 20.78
C GLU A 110 -10.41 -11.69 19.32
N THR A 111 -9.99 -10.83 18.39
CA THR A 111 -10.21 -11.03 16.95
C THR A 111 -9.49 -12.28 16.44
N ALA A 112 -8.25 -12.49 16.89
CA ALA A 112 -7.45 -13.65 16.48
C ALA A 112 -8.06 -14.97 16.96
N ARG A 113 -8.49 -15.06 18.22
CA ARG A 113 -9.14 -16.25 18.80
C ARG A 113 -10.45 -16.59 18.13
N ALA A 114 -11.29 -15.56 17.88
CA ALA A 114 -12.54 -15.75 17.14
C ALA A 114 -12.27 -16.30 15.73
N ALA A 115 -11.29 -15.78 15.01
CA ALA A 115 -10.91 -16.28 13.70
C ALA A 115 -10.31 -17.70 13.77
N LEU A 116 -9.45 -17.98 14.74
CA LEU A 116 -8.84 -19.29 14.94
C LEU A 116 -9.90 -20.39 15.16
N SER A 117 -10.95 -20.12 15.91
CA SER A 117 -12.03 -21.10 16.16
C SER A 117 -12.65 -21.63 14.87
N ALA A 118 -12.68 -20.82 13.82
CA ALA A 118 -13.19 -21.15 12.49
C ALA A 118 -12.09 -21.53 11.46
N SER A 119 -10.81 -21.65 11.90
CA SER A 119 -9.66 -21.87 11.00
C SER A 119 -8.86 -23.12 11.42
N PRO A 120 -9.32 -24.32 11.03
CA PRO A 120 -8.69 -25.59 11.45
C PRO A 120 -7.31 -25.84 10.83
N SER A 121 -6.96 -25.18 9.73
CA SER A 121 -5.64 -25.31 9.08
C SER A 121 -4.50 -24.72 9.91
N VAL A 122 -4.81 -23.73 10.78
CA VAL A 122 -3.82 -23.09 11.64
C VAL A 122 -3.46 -24.03 12.78
N ARG A 123 -2.22 -24.51 12.79
CA ARG A 123 -1.70 -25.46 13.80
C ARG A 123 -1.10 -24.77 15.02
N THR A 124 -0.57 -23.56 14.83
CA THR A 124 0.12 -22.81 15.90
C THR A 124 -0.15 -21.31 15.76
N CYS A 125 -0.32 -20.63 16.89
CA CYS A 125 -0.45 -19.20 16.98
C CYS A 125 0.59 -18.64 17.95
N TRP A 126 1.46 -17.73 17.51
CA TRP A 126 2.38 -17.01 18.39
C TRP A 126 1.86 -15.62 18.69
N MET A 127 1.87 -15.27 19.96
CA MET A 127 1.35 -14.01 20.45
C MET A 127 2.43 -13.18 21.13
N CYS A 128 2.70 -11.97 20.62
CA CYS A 128 3.61 -11.02 21.23
C CYS A 128 2.86 -9.91 21.98
N THR A 129 3.60 -9.22 22.85
CA THR A 129 3.18 -7.97 23.48
C THR A 129 3.88 -6.83 22.72
N ALA A 130 3.23 -6.28 21.72
CA ALA A 130 3.82 -5.24 20.87
C ALA A 130 3.90 -3.87 21.57
N TYR A 131 3.07 -3.64 22.60
CA TYR A 131 2.99 -2.40 23.36
C TYR A 131 3.02 -2.70 24.86
N THR A 132 3.87 -1.99 25.60
CA THR A 132 4.16 -2.22 27.04
C THR A 132 3.02 -1.84 28.00
N GLN A 133 1.94 -1.24 27.53
CA GLN A 133 0.75 -0.96 28.32
C GLN A 133 -0.37 -1.92 27.93
N GLY A 134 -0.21 -3.19 28.33
CA GLY A 134 -1.19 -4.22 28.05
C GLY A 134 -2.51 -3.98 28.79
N ARG A 135 -3.62 -3.99 28.04
CA ARG A 135 -4.91 -4.35 28.66
C ARG A 135 -4.80 -5.79 29.14
N PRO A 136 -5.38 -6.14 30.30
CA PRO A 136 -5.47 -7.53 30.70
C PRO A 136 -6.15 -8.33 29.57
N ASP A 137 -5.59 -9.50 29.28
CA ASP A 137 -6.13 -10.43 28.28
C ASP A 137 -7.59 -10.80 28.64
N PRO A 138 -8.59 -10.48 27.82
CA PRO A 138 -9.99 -10.63 28.18
C PRO A 138 -10.53 -12.07 28.05
N GLY A 139 -9.70 -13.11 27.88
CA GLY A 139 -10.25 -14.45 27.65
C GLY A 139 -9.28 -15.61 27.83
N ALA A 140 -9.84 -16.82 27.92
CA ALA A 140 -9.05 -18.04 27.95
C ALA A 140 -8.20 -18.19 26.67
N PRO A 141 -6.91 -18.56 26.77
CA PRO A 141 -6.05 -18.76 25.61
C PRO A 141 -6.54 -19.91 24.72
N ASP A 142 -6.39 -19.77 23.41
CA ASP A 142 -6.59 -20.89 22.48
C ASP A 142 -5.49 -21.95 22.72
N PRO A 143 -5.78 -23.25 22.69
CA PRO A 143 -4.77 -24.31 22.90
C PRO A 143 -3.56 -24.25 21.97
N ARG A 144 -3.70 -23.59 20.84
CA ARG A 144 -2.61 -23.37 19.84
C ARG A 144 -1.72 -22.18 20.17
N GLU A 145 -2.09 -21.34 21.12
CA GLU A 145 -1.31 -20.16 21.48
C GLU A 145 0.01 -20.54 22.14
N ARG A 146 1.04 -19.82 21.76
CA ARG A 146 2.41 -19.92 22.29
C ARG A 146 2.95 -18.50 22.50
N PRO A 147 3.85 -18.30 23.47
CA PRO A 147 4.56 -17.03 23.60
C PRO A 147 5.41 -16.77 22.35
N PHE A 148 5.55 -15.50 22.01
CA PHE A 148 6.35 -15.11 20.84
C PHE A 148 7.81 -15.57 21.02
N PRO A 149 8.45 -16.11 19.99
CA PRO A 149 9.80 -16.65 20.11
C PRO A 149 10.80 -15.58 20.52
N PRO A 150 11.71 -15.88 21.48
CA PRO A 150 12.77 -14.94 21.84
C PRO A 150 13.81 -14.82 20.72
N PRO A 151 14.61 -13.75 20.70
CA PRO A 151 15.78 -13.67 19.84
C PRO A 151 16.72 -14.87 20.06
N ALA A 152 17.29 -15.38 18.98
CA ALA A 152 18.27 -16.47 19.08
C ALA A 152 19.52 -16.00 19.83
N ALA A 153 20.11 -16.89 20.61
CA ALA A 153 21.41 -16.65 21.21
C ALA A 153 22.49 -16.46 20.12
N SER A 154 23.49 -15.65 20.40
CA SER A 154 24.62 -15.44 19.48
C SER A 154 25.30 -16.77 19.13
N GLY A 155 25.41 -17.09 17.85
CA GLY A 155 26.00 -18.34 17.38
C GLY A 155 25.08 -19.55 17.37
N ALA A 156 23.78 -19.39 17.65
CA ALA A 156 22.81 -20.46 17.46
C ALA A 156 22.80 -20.90 15.99
N ALA A 157 23.03 -22.18 15.73
CA ALA A 157 22.99 -22.72 14.39
C ALA A 157 21.56 -22.65 13.85
N SER A 158 21.35 -21.90 12.78
CA SER A 158 20.16 -22.07 11.94
C SER A 158 20.27 -23.44 11.27
N GLY A 159 19.20 -24.25 11.31
CA GLY A 159 19.16 -25.51 10.54
C GLY A 159 19.47 -25.26 9.06
N ASP A 160 19.75 -26.32 8.31
CA ASP A 160 20.07 -26.22 6.89
C ASP A 160 19.00 -25.40 6.14
N PRO A 161 19.44 -24.39 5.35
CA PRO A 161 18.49 -23.57 4.61
C PRO A 161 17.82 -24.43 3.53
N PRO A 162 16.51 -24.25 3.29
CA PRO A 162 15.83 -24.94 2.20
C PRO A 162 16.42 -24.50 0.84
N VAL A 163 16.44 -25.40 -0.12
CA VAL A 163 16.78 -25.04 -1.50
C VAL A 163 15.62 -24.24 -2.09
N LEU A 164 15.84 -22.97 -2.34
CA LEU A 164 14.85 -22.03 -2.86
C LEU A 164 15.35 -21.37 -4.15
N ILE A 165 14.41 -21.05 -5.04
CA ILE A 165 14.65 -20.25 -6.22
C ILE A 165 13.80 -18.97 -6.20
N ASP A 166 14.12 -18.01 -7.03
CA ASP A 166 13.39 -16.72 -7.04
C ASP A 166 11.97 -16.82 -7.63
N GLN A 167 11.62 -17.94 -8.25
CA GLN A 167 10.25 -18.26 -8.68
C GLN A 167 9.36 -18.80 -7.56
N ASP A 168 9.93 -19.16 -6.40
CA ASP A 168 9.13 -19.55 -5.24
C ASP A 168 8.29 -18.36 -4.75
N LEU A 169 7.10 -18.65 -4.22
CA LEU A 169 6.26 -17.60 -3.62
C LEU A 169 6.95 -17.04 -2.38
N ALA A 170 6.99 -15.72 -2.31
CA ALA A 170 7.44 -14.98 -1.14
C ALA A 170 6.25 -14.51 -0.30
N ALA A 171 5.19 -14.01 -0.93
CA ALA A 171 4.05 -13.42 -0.25
C ALA A 171 2.72 -13.73 -0.95
N ILE A 172 1.65 -13.73 -0.16
CA ILE A 172 0.27 -13.60 -0.65
C ILE A 172 -0.33 -12.38 0.07
N ILE A 173 -0.67 -11.33 -0.71
CA ILE A 173 -1.24 -10.09 -0.18
C ILE A 173 -2.72 -10.03 -0.55
N TYR A 174 -3.59 -10.03 0.49
CA TYR A 174 -5.03 -9.97 0.27
C TYR A 174 -5.50 -8.54 0.00
N THR A 175 -6.25 -8.37 -1.10
CA THR A 175 -6.88 -7.11 -1.47
C THR A 175 -8.40 -7.22 -1.40
N SER A 176 -9.08 -6.14 -1.01
CA SER A 176 -10.54 -6.06 -1.12
C SER A 176 -10.93 -5.97 -2.59
N GLY A 177 -11.49 -7.03 -3.13
CA GLY A 177 -12.02 -7.03 -4.50
C GLY A 177 -13.28 -6.16 -4.62
N SER A 178 -13.51 -5.59 -5.80
CA SER A 178 -14.77 -4.89 -6.15
C SER A 178 -15.99 -5.84 -6.12
N THR A 179 -15.77 -7.14 -6.16
CA THR A 179 -16.79 -8.21 -6.22
C THR A 179 -17.15 -8.83 -4.86
N GLY A 180 -16.68 -8.27 -3.74
CA GLY A 180 -17.02 -8.71 -2.36
C GLY A 180 -15.91 -9.48 -1.67
N ASP A 181 -15.49 -10.64 -2.13
CA ASP A 181 -14.49 -11.47 -1.46
C ASP A 181 -13.06 -10.98 -1.68
N ALA A 182 -12.26 -11.03 -0.63
CA ALA A 182 -10.85 -10.68 -0.72
C ALA A 182 -10.09 -11.68 -1.60
N LYS A 183 -9.14 -11.17 -2.42
CA LYS A 183 -8.32 -11.96 -3.34
C LYS A 183 -6.86 -11.91 -2.90
N GLY A 184 -6.22 -13.08 -2.78
CA GLY A 184 -4.81 -13.19 -2.43
C GLY A 184 -3.92 -13.05 -3.66
N VAL A 185 -3.20 -11.94 -3.78
CA VAL A 185 -2.23 -11.68 -4.86
C VAL A 185 -0.96 -12.47 -4.58
N MET A 186 -0.57 -13.38 -5.49
CA MET A 186 0.62 -14.22 -5.38
C MET A 186 1.85 -13.50 -5.91
N LEU A 187 2.84 -13.27 -5.05
CA LEU A 187 4.10 -12.62 -5.38
C LEU A 187 5.29 -13.55 -5.12
N THR A 188 6.12 -13.75 -6.15
CA THR A 188 7.38 -14.50 -6.03
C THR A 188 8.50 -13.61 -5.48
N HIS A 189 9.60 -14.22 -5.04
CA HIS A 189 10.81 -13.46 -4.71
C HIS A 189 11.26 -12.58 -5.89
N LEU A 190 11.19 -13.08 -7.12
CA LEU A 190 11.56 -12.34 -8.33
C LEU A 190 10.67 -11.10 -8.51
N ASN A 191 9.34 -11.26 -8.40
CA ASN A 191 8.41 -10.13 -8.52
C ASN A 191 8.78 -9.01 -7.53
N MET A 192 8.95 -9.39 -6.27
CA MET A 192 9.24 -8.44 -5.21
C MET A 192 10.63 -7.80 -5.34
N LEU A 193 11.66 -8.57 -5.70
CA LEU A 193 13.01 -8.05 -5.92
C LEU A 193 13.08 -7.10 -7.12
N THR A 194 12.38 -7.42 -8.20
CA THR A 194 12.34 -6.56 -9.40
C THR A 194 11.73 -5.21 -9.06
N ALA A 195 10.57 -5.19 -8.42
CA ALA A 195 9.92 -3.96 -7.96
C ALA A 195 10.83 -3.17 -6.98
N LEU A 196 11.43 -3.87 -6.01
CA LEU A 196 12.34 -3.25 -5.02
C LEU A 196 13.51 -2.53 -5.71
N ARG A 197 14.19 -3.20 -6.65
CA ARG A 197 15.34 -2.65 -7.37
C ARG A 197 14.95 -1.44 -8.22
N SER A 198 13.84 -1.55 -8.96
CA SER A 198 13.35 -0.48 -9.83
C SER A 198 12.97 0.75 -9.02
N VAL A 199 12.15 0.60 -7.97
CA VAL A 199 11.70 1.72 -7.13
C VAL A 199 12.87 2.39 -6.41
N ARG A 200 13.76 1.60 -5.82
CA ARG A 200 14.95 2.11 -5.13
C ARG A 200 15.85 2.93 -6.05
N SER A 201 16.01 2.50 -7.33
CA SER A 201 16.90 3.16 -8.28
C SER A 201 16.44 4.56 -8.66
N TYR A 202 15.16 4.76 -9.01
CA TYR A 202 14.69 6.08 -9.42
C TYR A 202 14.45 7.03 -8.23
N LEU A 203 14.14 6.51 -7.04
CA LEU A 203 14.05 7.33 -5.83
C LEU A 203 15.41 7.78 -5.30
N GLY A 204 16.50 7.18 -5.77
CA GLY A 204 17.85 7.51 -5.30
C GLY A 204 18.00 7.33 -3.79
N LEU A 205 17.44 6.25 -3.22
CA LEU A 205 17.55 5.94 -1.80
C LEU A 205 18.99 5.59 -1.43
N ARG A 206 19.41 5.97 -0.23
CA ARG A 206 20.79 5.87 0.26
C ARG A 206 20.86 5.12 1.59
N GLU A 207 22.02 4.56 1.89
CA GLU A 207 22.29 3.93 3.19
C GLU A 207 22.12 4.91 4.37
N SER A 208 22.42 6.21 4.14
CA SER A 208 22.28 7.26 5.16
C SER A 208 20.85 7.73 5.40
N ASP A 209 19.87 7.25 4.64
CA ASP A 209 18.48 7.70 4.79
C ASP A 209 17.84 7.23 6.10
N VAL A 210 16.96 8.08 6.62
CA VAL A 210 16.00 7.77 7.66
C VAL A 210 14.60 7.86 7.05
N ILE A 211 13.98 6.71 6.87
CA ILE A 211 12.69 6.58 6.16
C ILE A 211 11.57 6.48 7.19
N VAL A 212 10.63 7.42 7.15
CA VAL A 212 9.42 7.36 7.99
C VAL A 212 8.47 6.30 7.43
N CYS A 213 8.05 5.35 8.26
CA CYS A 213 7.07 4.34 7.90
C CYS A 213 5.88 4.39 8.87
N ALA A 214 4.90 5.23 8.55
CA ALA A 214 3.61 5.32 9.24
C ALA A 214 2.48 4.61 8.48
N LEU A 215 2.80 4.04 7.32
CA LEU A 215 1.90 3.24 6.51
C LEU A 215 1.88 1.79 7.02
N PRO A 216 0.71 1.12 7.06
CA PRO A 216 0.64 -0.26 7.52
C PRO A 216 1.56 -1.20 6.71
N LEU A 217 2.33 -2.04 7.42
CA LEU A 217 3.18 -3.06 6.77
C LEU A 217 2.37 -4.16 6.09
N ALA A 218 1.11 -4.31 6.44
CA ALA A 218 0.15 -5.16 5.75
C ALA A 218 -0.25 -4.62 4.36
N PHE A 219 0.12 -3.39 4.06
CA PHE A 219 -0.08 -2.74 2.78
C PHE A 219 1.24 -2.64 2.02
N ASP A 220 1.22 -2.92 0.74
CA ASP A 220 2.42 -3.01 -0.09
C ASP A 220 3.29 -1.74 -0.04
N TYR A 221 2.69 -0.55 0.08
CA TYR A 221 3.42 0.70 0.16
C TYR A 221 4.21 0.85 1.47
N GLY A 222 3.65 0.43 2.60
CA GLY A 222 4.35 0.37 3.89
C GLY A 222 5.43 -0.72 3.90
N LEU A 223 5.09 -1.93 3.47
CA LEU A 223 5.99 -3.08 3.39
C LEU A 223 7.29 -2.74 2.66
N TYR A 224 7.19 -2.09 1.50
CA TYR A 224 8.38 -1.78 0.70
C TYR A 224 9.28 -0.70 1.31
N GLN A 225 8.79 0.11 2.27
CA GLN A 225 9.70 1.01 3.01
C GLN A 225 10.73 0.20 3.80
N ILE A 226 10.28 -0.89 4.45
CA ILE A 226 11.19 -1.82 5.14
C ILE A 226 12.10 -2.53 4.14
N LEU A 227 11.54 -3.12 3.09
CA LEU A 227 12.31 -3.91 2.13
C LEU A 227 13.42 -3.07 1.45
N MET A 228 13.09 -1.84 1.03
CA MET A 228 14.06 -0.92 0.41
C MET A 228 15.12 -0.47 1.40
N ALA A 229 14.72 -0.02 2.60
CA ALA A 229 15.65 0.40 3.63
C ALA A 229 16.63 -0.72 4.00
N PHE A 230 16.13 -1.92 4.25
CA PHE A 230 16.94 -3.06 4.69
C PHE A 230 17.85 -3.60 3.59
N SER A 231 17.48 -3.44 2.33
CA SER A 231 18.34 -3.78 1.21
C SER A 231 19.54 -2.84 1.02
N LEU A 232 19.51 -1.66 1.65
CA LEU A 232 20.56 -0.63 1.58
C LEU A 232 21.36 -0.49 2.86
N GLY A 233 20.73 -0.79 4.00
CA GLY A 233 21.25 -0.45 5.32
C GLY A 233 20.77 0.92 5.82
N ALA A 234 19.66 1.44 5.30
CA ALA A 234 19.03 2.66 5.79
C ALA A 234 18.30 2.43 7.11
N THR A 235 17.97 3.48 7.84
CA THR A 235 17.18 3.41 9.08
C THR A 235 15.71 3.62 8.76
N VAL A 236 14.83 2.89 9.45
CA VAL A 236 13.38 3.12 9.39
C VAL A 236 12.91 3.70 10.72
N GLN A 237 12.31 4.88 10.68
CA GLN A 237 11.48 5.40 11.76
C GLN A 237 10.12 4.72 11.65
N LEU A 238 9.88 3.69 12.47
CA LEU A 238 8.69 2.85 12.38
C LEU A 238 7.60 3.40 13.31
N GLU A 239 6.54 3.92 12.71
CA GLU A 239 5.38 4.45 13.41
C GLU A 239 4.22 3.46 13.36
N ARG A 240 3.44 3.40 14.43
CA ARG A 240 2.24 2.56 14.46
C ARG A 240 1.23 2.97 13.40
N SER A 241 1.01 4.27 13.26
CA SER A 241 0.09 4.87 12.29
C SER A 241 0.34 6.38 12.19
N PHE A 242 -0.40 7.05 11.31
CA PHE A 242 -0.41 8.51 11.20
C PHE A 242 -1.57 9.18 11.95
N THR A 243 -2.23 8.47 12.88
CA THR A 243 -3.39 8.96 13.64
C THR A 243 -3.06 10.19 14.51
N PHE A 244 -1.82 10.28 14.97
CA PHE A 244 -1.31 11.42 15.77
C PHE A 244 -0.18 12.14 15.03
N PRO A 245 -0.51 12.97 14.01
CA PRO A 245 0.49 13.58 13.13
C PRO A 245 1.57 14.36 13.87
N ILE A 246 1.21 15.09 14.92
CA ILE A 246 2.15 15.91 15.73
C ILE A 246 3.25 15.03 16.33
N LYS A 247 2.90 13.87 16.91
CA LYS A 247 3.90 12.95 17.47
C LYS A 247 4.83 12.39 16.40
N VAL A 248 4.31 12.14 15.19
CA VAL A 248 5.14 11.70 14.06
C VAL A 248 6.10 12.81 13.64
N LEU A 249 5.63 14.06 13.55
CA LEU A 249 6.47 15.22 13.23
C LEU A 249 7.59 15.43 14.25
N GLU A 250 7.27 15.39 15.55
CA GLU A 250 8.27 15.51 16.63
C GLU A 250 9.38 14.46 16.47
N ARG A 251 9.01 13.22 16.13
CA ARG A 251 9.99 12.16 15.87
C ARG A 251 10.74 12.35 14.57
N MET A 252 10.09 12.86 13.52
CA MET A 252 10.78 13.20 12.27
C MET A 252 11.89 14.23 12.51
N VAL A 253 11.66 15.21 13.38
CA VAL A 253 12.67 16.18 13.79
C VAL A 253 13.78 15.49 14.58
N SER A 254 13.44 14.78 15.66
CA SER A 254 14.41 14.14 16.54
C SER A 254 15.29 13.09 15.83
N GLU A 255 14.72 12.36 14.88
CA GLU A 255 15.41 11.34 14.09
C GLU A 255 16.08 11.89 12.82
N ARG A 256 15.90 13.19 12.53
CA ARG A 256 16.35 13.84 11.29
C ARG A 256 15.91 13.08 10.04
N ALA A 257 14.61 12.80 9.95
CA ALA A 257 14.02 12.04 8.88
C ALA A 257 14.33 12.65 7.50
N THR A 258 14.73 11.81 6.55
CA THR A 258 15.15 12.24 5.20
C THR A 258 14.15 11.87 4.11
N VAL A 259 13.31 10.86 4.36
CA VAL A 259 12.33 10.35 3.39
C VAL A 259 10.97 10.20 4.06
N PHE A 260 9.94 10.80 3.47
CA PHE A 260 8.56 10.72 3.95
C PHE A 260 7.62 10.15 2.88
N PRO A 261 7.31 8.86 2.92
CA PRO A 261 6.27 8.24 2.11
C PRO A 261 4.89 8.57 2.69
N GLY A 262 4.00 9.12 1.87
CA GLY A 262 2.66 9.48 2.32
C GLY A 262 1.58 9.16 1.29
N VAL A 263 0.34 9.24 1.74
CA VAL A 263 -0.87 9.18 0.92
C VAL A 263 -1.60 10.52 1.03
N PRO A 264 -2.50 10.88 0.08
CA PRO A 264 -3.13 12.21 0.07
C PRO A 264 -3.74 12.63 1.40
N THR A 265 -4.34 11.70 2.14
CA THR A 265 -4.94 11.98 3.46
C THR A 265 -3.94 12.38 4.52
N MET A 266 -2.72 11.82 4.49
CA MET A 266 -1.65 12.21 5.41
C MET A 266 -1.20 13.64 5.11
N PHE A 267 -1.07 13.99 3.83
CA PHE A 267 -0.73 15.35 3.41
C PHE A 267 -1.82 16.36 3.77
N THR A 268 -3.10 16.00 3.60
CA THR A 268 -4.23 16.85 4.04
C THR A 268 -4.17 17.12 5.55
N LEU A 269 -3.88 16.10 6.37
CA LEU A 269 -3.72 16.29 7.82
C LEU A 269 -2.53 17.21 8.15
N LEU A 270 -1.40 17.05 7.46
CA LEU A 270 -0.23 17.93 7.66
C LEU A 270 -0.52 19.38 7.30
N THR A 271 -1.24 19.63 6.19
CA THR A 271 -1.57 21.01 5.76
C THR A 271 -2.50 21.74 6.72
N GLN A 272 -3.18 21.03 7.63
CA GLN A 272 -4.04 21.61 8.64
C GLN A 272 -3.31 21.96 9.96
N ILE A 273 -2.03 21.57 10.11
CA ILE A 273 -1.24 21.88 11.30
C ILE A 273 -0.67 23.29 11.15
N GLU A 274 -1.24 24.25 11.88
CA GLU A 274 -0.81 25.66 11.84
C GLU A 274 0.65 25.83 12.23
N THR A 275 1.12 25.05 13.21
CA THR A 275 2.49 25.08 13.72
C THR A 275 3.49 24.23 12.92
N LEU A 276 3.11 23.67 11.77
CA LEU A 276 3.99 22.79 10.99
C LEU A 276 5.33 23.44 10.63
N ARG A 277 5.33 24.76 10.42
CA ARG A 277 6.55 25.53 10.07
C ARG A 277 7.52 25.69 11.23
N ASP A 278 7.09 25.43 12.46
CA ASP A 278 7.93 25.51 13.66
C ASP A 278 8.80 24.25 13.82
N TYR A 279 8.51 23.20 13.08
CA TYR A 279 9.29 21.95 13.08
C TYR A 279 10.48 22.04 12.13
N ASP A 280 11.69 21.76 12.63
CA ASP A 280 12.88 21.65 11.78
C ASP A 280 12.89 20.35 10.97
N LEU A 281 12.29 20.40 9.79
CA LEU A 281 12.26 19.30 8.82
C LEU A 281 13.29 19.51 7.70
N SER A 282 14.34 20.28 7.92
CA SER A 282 15.37 20.61 6.92
C SER A 282 16.14 19.39 6.38
N ALA A 283 16.18 18.30 7.15
CA ALA A 283 16.77 17.03 6.70
C ALA A 283 15.91 16.28 5.65
N LEU A 284 14.62 16.62 5.54
CA LEU A 284 13.70 15.95 4.62
C LEU A 284 14.05 16.30 3.17
N ARG A 285 14.54 15.31 2.41
CA ARG A 285 14.99 15.48 1.02
C ARG A 285 14.05 14.85 0.00
N LEU A 286 13.19 13.93 0.44
CA LEU A 286 12.36 13.13 -0.46
C LEU A 286 10.97 12.90 0.15
N ILE A 287 9.95 13.23 -0.62
CA ILE A 287 8.55 12.92 -0.33
C ILE A 287 8.02 12.07 -1.47
N THR A 288 7.30 11.00 -1.14
CA THR A 288 6.70 10.15 -2.16
C THR A 288 5.21 10.00 -1.92
N ASN A 289 4.43 9.99 -3.01
CA ASN A 289 2.98 9.76 -2.98
C ASN A 289 2.58 8.65 -3.93
N THR A 290 1.67 7.80 -3.47
CA THR A 290 0.97 6.80 -4.28
C THR A 290 -0.36 6.43 -3.59
N ALA A 291 -1.00 5.37 -4.06
CA ALA A 291 -2.30 4.87 -3.63
C ALA A 291 -3.49 5.69 -4.15
N ALA A 292 -3.40 7.02 -4.19
CA ALA A 292 -4.32 7.90 -4.88
C ALA A 292 -3.55 9.11 -5.45
N ALA A 293 -4.04 9.69 -6.53
CA ALA A 293 -3.42 10.86 -7.14
C ALA A 293 -3.61 12.10 -6.24
N LEU A 294 -2.57 12.90 -6.11
CA LEU A 294 -2.66 14.24 -5.53
C LEU A 294 -3.39 15.18 -6.50
N SER A 295 -4.16 16.12 -5.95
CA SER A 295 -4.66 17.26 -6.73
C SER A 295 -3.54 18.28 -6.95
N GLU A 296 -3.68 19.16 -7.95
CA GLU A 296 -2.70 20.23 -8.19
C GLU A 296 -2.56 21.16 -6.97
N SER A 297 -3.67 21.43 -6.29
CA SER A 297 -3.68 22.22 -5.05
C SER A 297 -2.83 21.57 -3.97
N GLN A 298 -3.01 20.27 -3.72
CA GLN A 298 -2.21 19.51 -2.75
C GLN A 298 -0.73 19.49 -3.13
N ILE A 299 -0.39 19.32 -4.41
CA ILE A 299 1.01 19.37 -4.88
C ILE A 299 1.64 20.72 -4.56
N LYS A 300 0.94 21.83 -4.87
CA LYS A 300 1.40 23.19 -4.56
C LYS A 300 1.60 23.39 -3.06
N GLN A 301 0.66 22.93 -2.24
CA GLN A 301 0.73 23.05 -0.77
C GLN A 301 1.92 22.24 -0.20
N ILE A 302 2.08 20.98 -0.62
CA ILE A 302 3.21 20.13 -0.15
C ILE A 302 4.55 20.78 -0.50
N ARG A 303 4.71 21.29 -1.73
CA ARG A 303 5.95 21.94 -2.16
C ARG A 303 6.21 23.26 -1.43
N ALA A 304 5.16 24.01 -1.09
CA ALA A 304 5.30 25.23 -0.28
C ALA A 304 5.68 24.94 1.19
N LEU A 305 5.24 23.80 1.73
CA LEU A 305 5.58 23.36 3.08
C LEU A 305 6.98 22.74 3.17
N PHE A 306 7.42 22.03 2.13
CA PHE A 306 8.68 21.29 2.09
C PHE A 306 9.51 21.67 0.86
N PRO A 307 9.93 22.93 0.71
CA PRO A 307 10.59 23.43 -0.51
C PRO A 307 11.94 22.75 -0.80
N GLN A 308 12.60 22.19 0.23
CA GLN A 308 13.85 21.46 0.11
C GLN A 308 13.67 20.00 -0.35
N ALA A 309 12.45 19.46 -0.25
CA ALA A 309 12.18 18.07 -0.54
C ALA A 309 11.72 17.84 -1.99
N THR A 310 12.27 16.83 -2.63
CA THR A 310 11.81 16.37 -3.94
C THR A 310 10.52 15.54 -3.79
N LEU A 311 9.44 15.92 -4.50
CA LEU A 311 8.18 15.20 -4.49
C LEU A 311 8.05 14.28 -5.70
N TYR A 312 7.81 12.98 -5.45
CA TYR A 312 7.47 12.00 -6.47
C TYR A 312 5.98 11.65 -6.44
N SER A 313 5.30 11.83 -7.56
CA SER A 313 3.95 11.31 -7.81
C SER A 313 4.07 9.98 -8.54
N MET A 314 3.42 8.94 -8.01
CA MET A 314 3.57 7.57 -8.50
C MET A 314 2.22 6.87 -8.58
N TYR A 315 2.12 5.88 -9.47
CA TYR A 315 0.99 4.97 -9.57
C TYR A 315 1.45 3.53 -9.44
N GLY A 316 0.60 2.69 -8.87
CA GLY A 316 0.79 1.25 -8.75
C GLY A 316 -0.43 0.53 -8.20
N LEU A 317 -0.41 -0.79 -8.28
CA LEU A 317 -1.44 -1.70 -7.79
C LEU A 317 -0.75 -2.92 -7.16
N THR A 318 -1.45 -3.60 -6.26
CA THR A 318 -0.86 -4.72 -5.49
C THR A 318 -0.34 -5.84 -6.40
N GLU A 319 -0.96 -6.04 -7.54
CA GLU A 319 -0.64 -7.05 -8.55
C GLU A 319 0.74 -6.89 -9.19
N CYS A 320 1.36 -5.71 -9.04
CA CYS A 320 2.71 -5.45 -9.58
C CYS A 320 3.51 -4.42 -8.74
N LYS A 321 3.02 -4.04 -7.56
CA LYS A 321 3.59 -3.12 -6.59
C LYS A 321 3.64 -1.66 -7.08
N ARG A 322 4.37 -1.36 -8.13
CA ARG A 322 4.57 -0.04 -8.71
C ARG A 322 4.57 -0.16 -10.22
N VAL A 323 4.08 0.85 -10.90
CA VAL A 323 4.04 0.90 -12.36
C VAL A 323 4.75 2.16 -12.84
N THR A 324 4.26 3.34 -12.45
CA THR A 324 4.78 4.58 -13.00
C THR A 324 5.26 5.54 -11.92
N TYR A 325 6.13 6.44 -12.33
CA TYR A 325 6.49 7.62 -11.56
C TYR A 325 6.64 8.83 -12.48
N LEU A 326 6.27 9.99 -11.95
CA LEU A 326 6.53 11.26 -12.63
C LEU A 326 7.91 11.76 -12.17
N PRO A 327 8.88 11.93 -13.08
CA PRO A 327 10.13 12.59 -12.76
C PRO A 327 9.87 13.98 -12.15
N PRO A 328 10.55 14.36 -11.06
CA PRO A 328 10.24 15.58 -10.32
C PRO A 328 10.29 16.86 -11.15
N GLU A 329 11.17 16.92 -12.15
CA GLU A 329 11.30 18.03 -13.09
C GLU A 329 10.08 18.20 -14.01
N GLN A 330 9.23 17.18 -14.12
CA GLN A 330 7.99 17.21 -14.88
C GLN A 330 6.78 17.68 -14.06
N LEU A 331 6.94 17.78 -12.74
CA LEU A 331 5.82 18.04 -11.84
C LEU A 331 5.16 19.41 -12.08
N ASP A 332 5.95 20.43 -12.46
CA ASP A 332 5.43 21.76 -12.80
C ASP A 332 4.77 21.81 -14.18
N ILE A 333 5.22 20.94 -15.10
CA ILE A 333 4.74 20.89 -16.49
C ILE A 333 3.48 20.03 -16.58
N ARG A 334 3.43 18.93 -15.80
CA ARG A 334 2.40 17.88 -15.87
C ARG A 334 1.94 17.44 -14.49
N PRO A 335 1.39 18.33 -13.65
CA PRO A 335 1.14 18.04 -12.23
C PRO A 335 0.17 16.87 -12.00
N THR A 336 -0.77 16.62 -12.94
CA THR A 336 -1.74 15.52 -12.82
C THR A 336 -1.30 14.22 -13.49
N SER A 337 -0.13 14.22 -14.15
CA SER A 337 0.45 12.99 -14.72
C SER A 337 0.98 12.07 -13.62
N VAL A 338 0.84 10.78 -13.83
CA VAL A 338 1.52 9.76 -13.01
C VAL A 338 2.84 9.30 -13.64
N GLY A 339 3.26 9.97 -14.73
CA GLY A 339 4.55 9.77 -15.36
C GLY A 339 4.58 8.72 -16.46
N ARG A 340 5.63 7.93 -16.45
CA ARG A 340 5.90 6.84 -17.40
C ARG A 340 6.28 5.58 -16.63
N GLY A 341 6.36 4.46 -17.34
CA GLY A 341 6.80 3.19 -16.78
C GLY A 341 8.13 3.31 -16.01
N MET A 342 8.21 2.65 -14.86
CA MET A 342 9.44 2.60 -14.09
C MET A 342 10.54 1.78 -14.80
N PRO A 343 11.79 1.86 -14.39
CA PRO A 343 12.84 1.01 -14.96
C PRO A 343 12.48 -0.47 -14.91
N ASN A 344 12.82 -1.20 -16.00
CA ASN A 344 12.63 -2.64 -16.13
C ASN A 344 11.17 -3.10 -16.30
N GLU A 345 10.34 -2.25 -16.88
CA GLU A 345 8.98 -2.61 -17.34
C GLU A 345 8.64 -1.94 -18.67
N GLU A 346 7.62 -2.44 -19.32
CA GLU A 346 6.96 -1.82 -20.47
C GLU A 346 5.48 -1.61 -20.14
N VAL A 347 4.94 -0.44 -20.49
CA VAL A 347 3.52 -0.12 -20.34
C VAL A 347 2.95 0.46 -21.63
N TRP A 348 1.71 0.12 -21.93
CA TRP A 348 0.96 0.67 -23.08
C TRP A 348 -0.53 0.67 -22.81
N LEU A 349 -1.28 1.40 -23.62
CA LEU A 349 -2.74 1.40 -23.59
C LEU A 349 -3.32 0.47 -24.65
N VAL A 350 -4.45 -0.13 -24.33
CA VAL A 350 -5.22 -0.96 -25.27
C VAL A 350 -6.68 -0.50 -25.33
N ASP A 351 -7.32 -0.76 -26.49
CA ASP A 351 -8.75 -0.61 -26.68
C ASP A 351 -9.56 -1.78 -26.05
N GLU A 352 -10.86 -1.78 -26.21
CA GLU A 352 -11.75 -2.85 -25.69
C GLU A 352 -11.49 -4.21 -26.37
N ALA A 353 -10.94 -4.21 -27.58
CA ALA A 353 -10.55 -5.44 -28.30
C ALA A 353 -9.14 -5.94 -27.93
N GLY A 354 -8.39 -5.16 -27.15
CA GLY A 354 -7.02 -5.50 -26.72
C GLY A 354 -5.93 -5.03 -27.71
N ASN A 355 -6.28 -4.23 -28.72
CA ASN A 355 -5.30 -3.68 -29.63
C ASN A 355 -4.52 -2.53 -28.98
N ARG A 356 -3.20 -2.49 -29.19
CA ARG A 356 -2.34 -1.41 -28.70
C ARG A 356 -2.69 -0.08 -29.34
N LEU A 357 -2.86 0.95 -28.51
CA LEU A 357 -3.23 2.29 -28.94
C LEU A 357 -1.98 3.19 -29.10
N PRO A 358 -2.01 4.17 -30.04
CA PRO A 358 -0.97 5.19 -30.17
C PRO A 358 -1.02 6.20 -29.01
N ASN A 359 0.05 6.99 -28.85
CA ASN A 359 0.06 8.11 -27.93
C ASN A 359 -1.07 9.12 -28.29
N GLY A 360 -1.59 9.82 -27.28
CA GLY A 360 -2.75 10.70 -27.41
C GLY A 360 -4.09 10.00 -27.26
N SER A 361 -4.10 8.68 -26.99
CA SER A 361 -5.31 7.87 -26.84
C SER A 361 -5.70 7.65 -25.38
N THR A 362 -6.95 7.19 -25.21
CA THR A 362 -7.47 6.71 -23.93
C THR A 362 -7.77 5.21 -24.04
N GLY A 363 -7.31 4.41 -23.06
CA GLY A 363 -7.50 2.97 -23.03
C GLY A 363 -7.13 2.34 -21.71
N GLU A 364 -7.25 1.01 -21.62
CA GLU A 364 -6.82 0.27 -20.45
C GLU A 364 -5.29 0.15 -20.41
N LEU A 365 -4.70 0.38 -19.24
CA LEU A 365 -3.26 0.22 -19.05
C LEU A 365 -2.89 -1.25 -18.96
N VAL A 366 -1.95 -1.67 -19.79
CA VAL A 366 -1.32 -2.99 -19.77
C VAL A 366 0.13 -2.86 -19.29
N ILE A 367 0.54 -3.79 -18.43
CA ILE A 367 1.83 -3.76 -17.76
C ILE A 367 2.57 -5.08 -18.04
N ARG A 368 3.81 -4.95 -18.49
CA ARG A 368 4.73 -6.04 -18.79
C ARG A 368 6.00 -5.89 -17.96
N GLY A 369 6.39 -6.92 -17.22
CA GLY A 369 7.62 -6.90 -16.43
C GLY A 369 7.68 -8.03 -15.40
N SER A 370 8.88 -8.34 -14.94
CA SER A 370 9.11 -9.42 -13.97
C SER A 370 8.56 -9.13 -12.56
N HIS A 371 8.06 -7.93 -12.30
CA HIS A 371 7.39 -7.54 -11.06
C HIS A 371 5.89 -7.88 -11.04
N VAL A 372 5.32 -8.28 -12.17
CA VAL A 372 3.91 -8.68 -12.29
C VAL A 372 3.65 -9.96 -11.50
N MET A 373 2.54 -9.98 -10.77
CA MET A 373 2.10 -11.12 -9.95
C MET A 373 2.04 -12.44 -10.72
N ARG A 374 2.03 -13.54 -9.99
CA ARG A 374 1.79 -14.87 -10.54
C ARG A 374 0.32 -15.18 -10.81
N GLY A 375 -0.58 -14.40 -10.24
CA GLY A 375 -2.05 -14.54 -10.29
C GLY A 375 -2.67 -14.41 -8.91
N TYR A 376 -3.97 -14.68 -8.84
CA TYR A 376 -4.70 -14.74 -7.59
C TYR A 376 -4.74 -16.16 -7.04
N TRP A 377 -4.47 -16.30 -5.74
CA TRP A 377 -4.46 -17.59 -5.07
C TRP A 377 -5.79 -18.32 -5.22
N ARG A 378 -5.75 -19.53 -5.81
CA ARG A 378 -6.90 -20.41 -6.05
C ARG A 378 -8.07 -19.76 -6.82
N LYS A 379 -7.81 -18.69 -7.57
CA LYS A 379 -8.81 -17.94 -8.35
C LYS A 379 -8.41 -17.91 -9.84
N PRO A 380 -8.42 -19.07 -10.56
CA PRO A 380 -7.93 -19.12 -11.95
C PRO A 380 -8.75 -18.27 -12.91
N ALA A 381 -10.08 -18.17 -12.74
CA ALA A 381 -10.92 -17.35 -13.59
C ALA A 381 -10.58 -15.85 -13.47
N GLN A 382 -10.49 -15.33 -12.23
CA GLN A 382 -10.12 -13.94 -12.00
C GLN A 382 -8.67 -13.66 -12.42
N THR A 383 -7.79 -14.67 -12.31
CA THR A 383 -6.41 -14.55 -12.82
C THR A 383 -6.42 -14.38 -14.34
N ALA A 384 -7.19 -15.17 -15.07
CA ALA A 384 -7.29 -15.10 -16.54
C ALA A 384 -7.94 -13.78 -17.04
N GLU A 385 -8.76 -13.13 -16.24
CA GLU A 385 -9.29 -11.79 -16.54
C GLU A 385 -8.19 -10.72 -16.54
N ARG A 386 -7.20 -10.86 -15.67
CA ARG A 386 -6.13 -9.87 -15.43
C ARG A 386 -4.82 -10.20 -16.11
N LEU A 387 -4.44 -11.48 -16.14
CA LEU A 387 -3.22 -11.93 -16.81
C LEU A 387 -3.60 -12.55 -18.15
N ARG A 388 -3.13 -11.91 -19.23
CA ARG A 388 -3.41 -12.33 -20.60
C ARG A 388 -2.09 -12.53 -21.37
N PRO A 389 -2.11 -13.31 -22.47
CA PRO A 389 -0.93 -13.49 -23.30
C PRO A 389 -0.30 -12.15 -23.71
N GLY A 390 1.02 -12.06 -23.55
CA GLY A 390 1.82 -10.93 -23.97
C GLY A 390 2.35 -11.07 -25.40
N PRO A 391 3.19 -10.12 -25.86
CA PRO A 391 3.73 -10.14 -27.21
C PRO A 391 4.75 -11.25 -27.47
N ILE A 392 5.31 -11.84 -26.40
CA ILE A 392 6.26 -12.95 -26.51
C ILE A 392 5.54 -14.27 -26.18
N PRO A 393 5.66 -15.34 -26.98
CA PRO A 393 5.04 -16.62 -26.68
C PRO A 393 5.38 -17.14 -25.27
N GLY A 394 4.35 -17.53 -24.52
CA GLY A 394 4.48 -18.02 -23.14
C GLY A 394 4.56 -16.92 -22.08
N GLU A 395 4.65 -15.65 -22.46
CA GLU A 395 4.61 -14.52 -21.55
C GLU A 395 3.17 -14.13 -21.19
N MET A 396 2.98 -13.69 -19.95
CA MET A 396 1.72 -13.10 -19.48
C MET A 396 1.94 -11.65 -19.10
N VAL A 397 1.00 -10.77 -19.45
CA VAL A 397 0.98 -9.36 -19.12
C VAL A 397 -0.23 -9.01 -18.28
N LEU A 398 -0.12 -7.98 -17.45
CA LEU A 398 -1.18 -7.56 -16.55
C LEU A 398 -2.06 -6.49 -17.19
N TYR A 399 -3.34 -6.77 -17.31
CA TYR A 399 -4.39 -5.80 -17.60
C TYR A 399 -4.84 -5.17 -16.29
N SER A 400 -4.55 -3.88 -16.12
CA SER A 400 -4.71 -3.21 -14.82
C SER A 400 -6.17 -3.06 -14.38
N GLY A 401 -7.12 -3.02 -15.33
CA GLY A 401 -8.50 -2.63 -15.09
C GLY A 401 -8.68 -1.13 -14.85
N ASP A 402 -7.64 -0.37 -15.05
CA ASP A 402 -7.63 1.08 -14.90
C ASP A 402 -7.49 1.74 -16.28
N LEU A 403 -8.31 2.76 -16.52
CA LEU A 403 -8.27 3.56 -17.74
C LEU A 403 -7.29 4.71 -17.58
N PHE A 404 -6.48 4.89 -18.59
CA PHE A 404 -5.50 5.95 -18.69
C PHE A 404 -5.65 6.71 -20.01
N ARG A 405 -5.23 7.96 -20.00
CA ARG A 405 -4.99 8.73 -21.21
C ARG A 405 -3.48 8.99 -21.33
N THR A 406 -2.94 8.91 -22.53
CA THR A 406 -1.60 9.44 -22.82
C THR A 406 -1.71 10.79 -23.55
N ASP A 407 -0.73 11.67 -23.35
CA ASP A 407 -0.53 12.82 -24.25
C ASP A 407 0.30 12.41 -25.49
N ALA A 408 0.55 13.37 -26.38
CA ALA A 408 1.33 13.12 -27.60
C ALA A 408 2.76 12.62 -27.33
N GLU A 409 3.32 12.97 -26.18
CA GLU A 409 4.65 12.55 -25.74
C GLU A 409 4.65 11.20 -24.99
N GLY A 410 3.45 10.61 -24.72
CA GLY A 410 3.30 9.32 -24.05
C GLY A 410 3.31 9.40 -22.51
N TRP A 411 3.10 10.58 -21.91
CA TRP A 411 2.92 10.70 -20.47
C TRP A 411 1.53 10.20 -20.07
N LEU A 412 1.46 9.45 -18.99
CA LEU A 412 0.25 8.76 -18.51
C LEU A 412 -0.52 9.62 -17.52
N TYR A 413 -1.84 9.68 -17.71
CA TYR A 413 -2.80 10.33 -16.82
C TYR A 413 -3.87 9.33 -16.44
N PHE A 414 -4.05 9.09 -15.14
CA PHE A 414 -5.11 8.22 -14.65
C PHE A 414 -6.49 8.85 -14.90
N VAL A 415 -7.36 8.11 -15.55
CA VAL A 415 -8.73 8.56 -15.85
C VAL A 415 -9.70 8.02 -14.80
N ALA A 416 -9.84 6.71 -14.68
CA ALA A 416 -10.75 6.05 -13.74
C ALA A 416 -10.46 4.55 -13.68
N ARG A 417 -11.08 3.85 -12.72
CA ARG A 417 -11.26 2.41 -12.83
C ARG A 417 -12.34 2.08 -13.87
N LYS A 418 -12.15 0.98 -14.60
CA LYS A 418 -13.17 0.51 -15.56
C LYS A 418 -14.55 0.34 -14.90
N ASP A 419 -14.55 -0.17 -13.67
CA ASP A 419 -15.75 -0.46 -12.90
C ASP A 419 -16.38 0.80 -12.26
N ASP A 420 -15.62 1.91 -12.15
CA ASP A 420 -16.07 3.17 -11.53
C ASP A 420 -16.60 4.20 -12.56
N ILE A 421 -16.46 3.94 -13.87
CA ILE A 421 -16.95 4.84 -14.91
C ILE A 421 -18.46 4.98 -14.81
N ILE A 422 -18.93 6.22 -14.69
CA ILE A 422 -20.36 6.56 -14.64
C ILE A 422 -20.88 6.65 -16.07
N LYS A 423 -21.94 5.91 -16.36
CA LYS A 423 -22.59 5.92 -17.68
C LYS A 423 -23.86 6.77 -17.61
N THR A 424 -23.73 8.05 -17.93
CA THR A 424 -24.84 9.00 -17.90
C THR A 424 -25.16 9.53 -19.29
N ARG A 425 -26.45 9.50 -19.68
CA ARG A 425 -26.92 9.98 -21.01
C ARG A 425 -26.21 9.33 -22.20
N GLY A 426 -25.71 8.11 -22.06
CA GLY A 426 -24.91 7.44 -23.09
C GLY A 426 -23.42 7.84 -23.09
N GLU A 427 -23.03 8.84 -22.30
CA GLU A 427 -21.66 9.33 -22.14
C GLU A 427 -20.94 8.61 -20.99
N LYS A 428 -19.61 8.50 -21.10
CA LYS A 428 -18.74 7.94 -20.05
C LYS A 428 -18.13 9.08 -19.24
N VAL A 429 -18.47 9.17 -17.96
CA VAL A 429 -17.95 10.19 -17.04
C VAL A 429 -16.94 9.57 -16.09
N SER A 430 -15.76 10.17 -16.05
CA SER A 430 -14.74 9.85 -15.06
C SER A 430 -15.08 10.50 -13.72
N PRO A 431 -15.32 9.74 -12.63
CA PRO A 431 -15.49 10.34 -11.31
C PRO A 431 -14.32 11.24 -10.91
N ARG A 432 -13.11 10.85 -11.31
CA ARG A 432 -11.89 11.59 -10.98
C ARG A 432 -11.83 12.98 -11.61
N GLU A 433 -12.34 13.12 -12.81
CA GLU A 433 -12.36 14.40 -13.50
C GLU A 433 -13.29 15.39 -12.79
N VAL A 434 -14.45 14.93 -12.35
CA VAL A 434 -15.37 15.70 -11.52
C VAL A 434 -14.77 16.02 -10.15
N GLU A 435 -14.15 15.04 -9.49
CA GLU A 435 -13.46 15.24 -8.21
C GLU A 435 -12.36 16.30 -8.29
N ASN A 436 -11.58 16.33 -9.38
CA ASN A 436 -10.54 17.34 -9.57
C ASN A 436 -11.12 18.77 -9.61
N VAL A 437 -12.27 18.95 -10.26
CA VAL A 437 -12.97 20.24 -10.30
C VAL A 437 -13.51 20.61 -8.91
N LEU A 438 -14.06 19.64 -8.18
CA LEU A 438 -14.53 19.85 -6.79
C LEU A 438 -13.41 20.29 -5.86
N TYR A 439 -12.21 19.70 -5.98
CA TYR A 439 -11.03 20.11 -5.20
C TYR A 439 -10.52 21.52 -5.53
N GLY A 440 -10.95 22.11 -6.64
CA GLY A 440 -10.67 23.50 -7.02
C GLY A 440 -11.60 24.52 -6.35
N ILE A 441 -12.63 24.09 -5.63
CA ILE A 441 -13.59 24.97 -4.95
C ILE A 441 -13.07 25.36 -3.56
N ASP A 442 -12.98 26.64 -3.28
CA ASP A 442 -12.66 27.13 -1.93
C ASP A 442 -13.70 26.62 -0.91
N GLY A 443 -13.24 26.01 0.17
CA GLY A 443 -14.11 25.45 1.20
C GLY A 443 -14.40 23.95 1.04
N VAL A 444 -13.89 23.28 0.00
CA VAL A 444 -13.88 21.81 -0.13
C VAL A 444 -12.61 21.24 0.49
N LEU A 445 -12.77 20.34 1.45
CA LEU A 445 -11.69 19.59 2.08
C LEU A 445 -11.45 18.28 1.35
N GLU A 446 -12.52 17.48 1.14
CA GLU A 446 -12.48 16.21 0.43
C GLU A 446 -13.73 16.06 -0.45
N ALA A 447 -13.56 15.31 -1.54
CA ALA A 447 -14.67 14.99 -2.43
C ALA A 447 -14.58 13.55 -2.95
N ALA A 448 -15.73 12.92 -3.13
CA ALA A 448 -15.88 11.64 -3.82
C ALA A 448 -17.10 11.71 -4.74
N VAL A 449 -16.95 11.09 -5.92
CA VAL A 449 -18.02 11.10 -6.95
C VAL A 449 -18.34 9.66 -7.31
N ILE A 450 -19.65 9.36 -7.39
CA ILE A 450 -20.17 8.06 -7.82
C ILE A 450 -21.31 8.23 -8.83
N GLY A 451 -21.60 7.14 -9.56
CA GLY A 451 -22.85 7.01 -10.31
C GLY A 451 -23.93 6.43 -9.41
N VAL A 452 -25.11 7.02 -9.46
CA VAL A 452 -26.33 6.48 -8.85
C VAL A 452 -27.36 6.19 -9.94
N ASP A 453 -28.14 5.14 -9.77
CA ASP A 453 -29.15 4.77 -10.76
C ASP A 453 -30.15 5.92 -10.97
N ASP A 454 -30.48 6.21 -12.22
CA ASP A 454 -31.38 7.28 -12.64
C ASP A 454 -32.24 6.79 -13.80
N GLU A 455 -33.56 6.89 -13.67
CA GLU A 455 -34.53 6.36 -14.65
C GLU A 455 -34.40 7.00 -16.04
N LEU A 456 -33.98 8.27 -16.11
CA LEU A 456 -33.87 9.00 -17.38
C LEU A 456 -32.44 8.98 -17.95
N LEU A 457 -31.44 8.97 -17.07
CA LEU A 457 -30.05 9.15 -17.47
C LEU A 457 -29.27 7.83 -17.53
N GLY A 458 -29.86 6.72 -17.08
CA GLY A 458 -29.18 5.48 -16.77
C GLY A 458 -28.45 5.59 -15.42
N GLN A 459 -27.46 6.45 -15.33
CA GLN A 459 -26.85 6.88 -14.08
C GLN A 459 -26.79 8.40 -14.00
N ALA A 460 -26.97 8.96 -12.78
CA ALA A 460 -26.69 10.35 -12.47
C ALA A 460 -25.38 10.46 -11.71
N VAL A 461 -24.65 11.55 -11.94
CA VAL A 461 -23.44 11.88 -11.18
C VAL A 461 -23.87 12.43 -9.82
N LYS A 462 -23.39 11.82 -8.73
CA LYS A 462 -23.59 12.27 -7.34
C LYS A 462 -22.24 12.56 -6.70
N ALA A 463 -22.11 13.74 -6.09
CA ALA A 463 -20.91 14.14 -5.35
C ALA A 463 -21.16 14.11 -3.85
N PHE A 464 -20.19 13.58 -3.11
CA PHE A 464 -20.08 13.67 -1.65
C PHE A 464 -18.94 14.62 -1.32
N VAL A 465 -19.21 15.63 -0.50
CA VAL A 465 -18.25 16.69 -0.20
C VAL A 465 -18.07 16.84 1.31
N VAL A 466 -16.83 16.81 1.76
CA VAL A 466 -16.44 17.22 3.12
C VAL A 466 -16.02 18.69 3.04
N ARG A 467 -16.66 19.53 3.84
CA ARG A 467 -16.34 20.96 3.90
C ARG A 467 -15.10 21.22 4.75
N GLN A 468 -14.35 22.25 4.40
CA GLN A 468 -13.34 22.81 5.31
C GLN A 468 -14.03 23.40 6.56
N PRO A 469 -13.37 23.40 7.73
CA PRO A 469 -13.89 24.07 8.93
C PRO A 469 -14.29 25.53 8.65
N GLY A 470 -15.51 25.89 9.04
CA GLY A 470 -16.06 27.25 8.82
C GLY A 470 -16.63 27.51 7.42
N SER A 471 -16.55 26.57 6.49
CA SER A 471 -17.12 26.74 5.15
C SER A 471 -18.65 26.66 5.17
N THR A 472 -19.29 27.61 4.48
CA THR A 472 -20.76 27.68 4.29
C THR A 472 -21.18 27.25 2.90
N LEU A 473 -20.30 26.59 2.15
CA LEU A 473 -20.51 26.14 0.77
C LEU A 473 -21.84 25.36 0.63
N THR A 474 -22.62 25.72 -0.36
CA THR A 474 -23.93 25.15 -0.66
C THR A 474 -23.89 24.22 -1.87
N GLU A 475 -24.82 23.27 -1.98
CA GLU A 475 -24.98 22.38 -3.13
C GLU A 475 -25.05 23.16 -4.44
N ARG A 476 -25.85 24.26 -4.46
CA ARG A 476 -26.03 25.09 -5.65
C ARG A 476 -24.71 25.73 -6.12
N GLU A 477 -23.86 26.18 -5.22
CA GLU A 477 -22.55 26.75 -5.54
C GLU A 477 -21.61 25.70 -6.11
N VAL A 478 -21.60 24.49 -5.54
CA VAL A 478 -20.80 23.36 -6.04
C VAL A 478 -21.24 23.00 -7.46
N ILE A 479 -22.53 22.79 -7.69
CA ILE A 479 -23.06 22.45 -9.03
C ILE A 479 -22.76 23.57 -10.03
N LYS A 480 -22.97 24.83 -9.64
CA LYS A 480 -22.68 25.99 -10.49
C LYS A 480 -21.19 26.04 -10.87
N HIS A 481 -20.30 25.78 -9.93
CA HIS A 481 -18.87 25.73 -10.21
C HIS A 481 -18.53 24.60 -11.20
N CYS A 482 -19.06 23.39 -11.00
CA CYS A 482 -18.85 22.29 -11.93
C CYS A 482 -19.35 22.63 -13.35
N LEU A 483 -20.57 23.18 -13.48
CA LEU A 483 -21.13 23.60 -14.78
C LEU A 483 -20.30 24.67 -15.51
N ALA A 484 -19.47 25.41 -14.77
CA ALA A 484 -18.58 26.43 -15.37
C ALA A 484 -17.22 25.84 -15.83
N HIS A 485 -16.85 24.63 -15.38
CA HIS A 485 -15.50 24.09 -15.59
C HIS A 485 -15.46 22.73 -16.30
N ILE A 486 -16.58 22.00 -16.36
CA ILE A 486 -16.72 20.71 -17.06
C ILE A 486 -18.04 20.67 -17.84
N GLU A 487 -18.18 19.71 -18.74
CA GLU A 487 -19.36 19.51 -19.56
C GLU A 487 -20.61 19.27 -18.70
N ASN A 488 -21.75 19.78 -19.13
CA ASN A 488 -23.01 19.76 -18.38
C ASN A 488 -23.43 18.33 -17.95
N PHE A 489 -23.12 17.31 -18.76
CA PHE A 489 -23.47 15.93 -18.45
C PHE A 489 -22.57 15.33 -17.36
N MET A 490 -21.39 15.90 -17.11
CA MET A 490 -20.44 15.50 -16.08
C MET A 490 -20.73 16.15 -14.73
N ALA A 491 -21.43 17.31 -14.73
CA ALA A 491 -21.72 18.03 -13.49
C ALA A 491 -22.62 17.19 -12.57
N PRO A 492 -22.36 17.18 -11.25
CA PRO A 492 -23.20 16.46 -10.30
C PRO A 492 -24.65 16.88 -10.38
N LYS A 493 -25.58 15.91 -10.45
CA LYS A 493 -27.02 16.15 -10.33
C LYS A 493 -27.38 16.47 -8.87
N THR A 494 -26.66 15.86 -7.93
CA THR A 494 -26.86 16.07 -6.48
C THR A 494 -25.51 16.14 -5.77
N VAL A 495 -25.46 16.95 -4.71
CA VAL A 495 -24.29 17.08 -3.83
C VAL A 495 -24.74 16.82 -2.39
N GLU A 496 -24.11 15.85 -1.74
CA GLU A 496 -24.34 15.55 -0.34
C GLU A 496 -23.12 15.97 0.48
N PHE A 497 -23.37 16.78 1.51
CA PHE A 497 -22.32 17.16 2.45
C PHE A 497 -22.26 16.16 3.59
N VAL A 498 -21.05 15.66 3.84
CA VAL A 498 -20.77 14.65 4.87
C VAL A 498 -19.64 15.12 5.79
N ASP A 499 -19.64 14.65 7.03
CA ASP A 499 -18.58 14.99 8.00
C ASP A 499 -17.25 14.30 7.65
N ALA A 500 -17.31 13.09 7.10
CA ALA A 500 -16.13 12.35 6.65
C ALA A 500 -16.51 11.35 5.54
N LEU A 501 -15.56 11.09 4.63
CA LEU A 501 -15.72 10.04 3.63
C LEU A 501 -15.30 8.68 4.18
N PRO A 502 -16.05 7.60 3.88
CA PRO A 502 -15.67 6.25 4.28
C PRO A 502 -14.35 5.84 3.62
N ARG A 503 -13.51 5.11 4.37
CA ARG A 503 -12.19 4.72 3.93
C ARG A 503 -12.00 3.22 3.96
N THR A 504 -11.11 2.75 3.09
CA THR A 504 -10.57 1.41 3.15
C THR A 504 -9.55 1.30 4.28
N ASP A 505 -9.20 0.08 4.65
CA ASP A 505 -8.14 -0.23 5.62
C ASP A 505 -6.76 0.38 5.22
N THR A 506 -6.62 0.77 3.95
CA THR A 506 -5.42 1.40 3.39
C THR A 506 -5.50 2.93 3.33
N GLY A 507 -6.57 3.53 3.88
CA GLY A 507 -6.80 4.98 3.90
C GLY A 507 -7.38 5.57 2.60
N LYS A 508 -7.68 4.75 1.58
CA LYS A 508 -8.35 5.18 0.35
C LYS A 508 -9.84 5.43 0.59
N ILE A 509 -10.42 6.39 -0.12
CA ILE A 509 -11.87 6.60 -0.09
C ILE A 509 -12.57 5.35 -0.62
N LYS A 510 -13.51 4.82 0.17
CA LYS A 510 -14.30 3.63 -0.16
C LYS A 510 -15.61 4.03 -0.80
N LYS A 511 -15.67 4.04 -2.14
CA LYS A 511 -16.88 4.46 -2.88
C LYS A 511 -18.05 3.49 -2.74
N THR A 512 -17.81 2.19 -2.51
CA THR A 512 -18.87 1.18 -2.37
C THR A 512 -19.79 1.35 -1.16
N GLY A 513 -19.46 2.22 -0.22
CA GLY A 513 -20.30 2.59 0.92
C GLY A 513 -21.08 3.91 0.74
N LEU A 514 -20.85 4.63 -0.35
CA LEU A 514 -21.53 5.86 -0.73
C LEU A 514 -22.75 5.51 -1.60
N ARG A 515 -23.95 5.93 -1.22
CA ARG A 515 -25.19 5.74 -1.99
C ARG A 515 -26.10 6.95 -1.88
#